data_ad438f0a5988b42b61dd6c33c51ba3bd
#
_entry.id   ad438f0a5988b42b61dd6c33c51ba3bd
#
_cell.length_a   1.000
_cell.length_b   1.000
_cell.length_c   1.000
_cell.angle_alpha   90.00
_cell.angle_beta   90.00
_cell.angle_gamma   90.00
#
_symmetry.space_group_name_H-M   'P 1'
#
loop_
_entity.id
_entity.type
_entity.pdbx_description
1 polymer ?
#
loop_
_entity_poly.entity_id
_entity_poly.type
_entity_poly.pdbx_seq_one_letter_code
_entity_poly.pdbx_strand_id
1 'polypeptide(L)'
;LKRYDLKEGLYITQVFADTPAKEAGIRKGDILLSIDDVSIGDMDELSRTLSGYEEGEKVVVKLLKRSNSGYVEKELEVVLGGRE
;
A
#
# COMPACT_ATOMS: atom_id res chain seq x y z
N LEU A 1 21.69 -9.59 -4.15
CA LEU A 1 20.35 -9.74 -4.69
C LEU A 1 19.33 -9.85 -3.60
N LYS A 2 18.35 -8.99 -3.65
CA LYS A 2 17.36 -8.90 -2.60
C LYS A 2 16.22 -9.89 -2.82
N ARG A 3 15.88 -10.60 -1.77
CA ARG A 3 14.71 -11.48 -1.82
C ARG A 3 13.60 -10.88 -1.01
N TYR A 4 12.41 -10.98 -1.55
CA TYR A 4 11.24 -10.49 -0.86
C TYR A 4 10.47 -11.64 -0.27
N ASP A 5 10.13 -11.50 0.99
CA ASP A 5 9.30 -12.49 1.66
C ASP A 5 7.85 -12.05 1.51
N LEU A 6 7.16 -12.66 0.57
CA LEU A 6 5.80 -12.24 0.24
C LEU A 6 4.81 -12.53 1.37
N LYS A 7 5.20 -13.36 2.32
CA LYS A 7 4.34 -13.61 3.47
C LYS A 7 4.18 -12.40 4.36
N GLU A 8 5.12 -11.47 4.28
CA GLU A 8 5.10 -10.31 5.16
C GLU A 8 4.40 -9.12 4.54
N GLY A 9 3.88 -9.28 3.35
CA GLY A 9 3.17 -8.22 2.69
C GLY A 9 1.69 -8.48 2.68
N LEU A 10 0.91 -7.43 2.43
CA LEU A 10 -0.53 -7.56 2.30
C LEU A 10 -0.87 -7.58 0.83
N TYR A 11 -1.37 -8.71 0.36
CA TYR A 11 -1.71 -8.88 -1.03
C TYR A 11 -3.01 -8.11 -1.33
N ILE A 12 -2.96 -7.26 -2.33
CA ILE A 12 -4.10 -6.40 -2.65
C ILE A 12 -4.95 -7.11 -3.68
N THR A 13 -6.15 -7.49 -3.27
CA THR A 13 -7.04 -8.23 -4.14
C THR A 13 -8.07 -7.34 -4.82
N GLN A 14 -8.24 -6.12 -4.32
CA GLN A 14 -9.24 -5.23 -4.89
C GLN A 14 -8.91 -3.78 -4.52
N VAL A 15 -9.06 -2.88 -5.49
CA VAL A 15 -8.90 -1.45 -5.25
C VAL A 15 -10.14 -0.78 -5.79
N PHE A 16 -10.84 -0.03 -4.93
CA PHE A 16 -12.08 0.61 -5.31
C PHE A 16 -11.80 1.91 -6.04
N ALA A 17 -12.65 2.22 -7.00
CA ALA A 17 -12.61 3.51 -7.69
C ALA A 17 -12.88 4.62 -6.68
N ASP A 18 -12.40 5.81 -7.00
CA ASP A 18 -12.63 7.01 -6.19
C ASP A 18 -11.99 6.93 -4.82
N THR A 19 -10.87 6.21 -4.72
CA THR A 19 -10.12 6.15 -3.48
C THR A 19 -8.73 6.72 -3.70
N PRO A 20 -8.09 7.22 -2.64
CA PRO A 20 -6.70 7.67 -2.77
C PRO A 20 -5.76 6.59 -3.27
N ALA A 21 -6.01 5.34 -2.89
CA ALA A 21 -5.16 4.25 -3.34
C ALA A 21 -5.21 4.11 -4.85
N LYS A 22 -6.40 4.18 -5.41
CA LYS A 22 -6.56 4.08 -6.86
C LYS A 22 -5.88 5.24 -7.56
N GLU A 23 -6.04 6.43 -7.02
CA GLU A 23 -5.44 7.61 -7.62
C GLU A 23 -3.92 7.58 -7.56
N ALA A 24 -3.36 6.95 -6.54
CA ALA A 24 -1.92 6.86 -6.39
C ALA A 24 -1.30 5.80 -7.30
N GLY A 25 -2.13 4.94 -7.89
CA GLY A 25 -1.61 3.93 -8.79
C GLY A 25 -1.56 2.53 -8.21
N ILE A 26 -2.13 2.32 -7.05
CA ILE A 26 -2.18 0.99 -6.44
C ILE A 26 -3.21 0.16 -7.19
N ARG A 27 -2.86 -1.06 -7.53
CA ARG A 27 -3.72 -1.91 -8.32
C ARG A 27 -3.82 -3.29 -7.71
N LYS A 28 -4.85 -3.99 -8.12
CA LYS A 28 -5.02 -5.38 -7.76
C LYS A 28 -3.78 -6.17 -8.17
N GLY A 29 -3.29 -7.02 -7.29
CA GLY A 29 -2.10 -7.79 -7.54
C GLY A 29 -0.83 -7.22 -6.95
N ASP A 30 -0.88 -5.97 -6.48
CA ASP A 30 0.24 -5.40 -5.79
C ASP A 30 0.33 -5.97 -4.39
N ILE A 31 1.52 -5.89 -3.81
CA ILE A 31 1.73 -6.36 -2.44
C ILE A 31 2.20 -5.18 -1.62
N LEU A 32 1.38 -4.83 -0.65
CA LEU A 32 1.69 -3.71 0.23
C LEU A 32 2.70 -4.13 1.28
N LEU A 33 3.80 -3.41 1.37
CA LEU A 33 4.87 -3.75 2.29
C LEU A 33 4.84 -2.90 3.55
N SER A 34 4.70 -1.59 3.39
CA SER A 34 4.75 -0.71 4.54
C SER A 34 4.08 0.62 4.23
N ILE A 35 3.73 1.31 5.32
CA ILE A 35 3.23 2.69 5.24
C ILE A 35 4.07 3.49 6.22
N ASP A 36 4.77 4.52 5.69
CA ASP A 36 5.67 5.36 6.50
C ASP A 36 6.61 4.51 7.34
N ASP A 37 7.16 3.46 6.71
CA ASP A 37 8.13 2.56 7.34
C ASP A 37 7.54 1.66 8.42
N VAL A 38 6.22 1.61 8.53
CA VAL A 38 5.54 0.66 9.41
C VAL A 38 5.15 -0.54 8.59
N SER A 39 5.69 -1.71 8.94
CA SER A 39 5.40 -2.93 8.19
C SER A 39 3.94 -3.31 8.29
N ILE A 40 3.37 -3.67 7.16
CA ILE A 40 1.96 -4.05 7.08
C ILE A 40 1.88 -5.48 6.56
N GLY A 41 1.38 -6.38 7.38
CA GLY A 41 1.26 -7.77 6.98
C GLY A 41 -0.16 -8.27 6.87
N ASP A 42 -1.12 -7.54 7.41
CA ASP A 42 -2.51 -7.94 7.30
C ASP A 42 -3.42 -6.73 7.42
N MET A 43 -4.72 -6.96 7.27
CA MET A 43 -5.68 -5.88 7.27
C MET A 43 -5.82 -5.21 8.63
N ASP A 44 -5.64 -5.97 9.71
CA ASP A 44 -5.71 -5.37 11.04
C ASP A 44 -4.59 -4.37 11.25
N GLU A 45 -3.39 -4.73 10.80
CA GLU A 45 -2.26 -3.81 10.91
C GLU A 45 -2.48 -2.59 10.04
N LEU A 46 -3.04 -2.78 8.86
CA LEU A 46 -3.34 -1.65 7.99
C LEU A 46 -4.33 -0.71 8.65
N SER A 47 -5.41 -1.25 9.19
CA SER A 47 -6.42 -0.42 9.82
C SER A 47 -5.85 0.32 11.03
N ARG A 48 -5.07 -0.36 11.85
CA ARG A 48 -4.48 0.28 13.01
C ARG A 48 -3.54 1.39 12.62
N THR A 49 -2.72 1.14 11.61
CA THR A 49 -1.76 2.14 11.17
C THR A 49 -2.49 3.37 10.64
N LEU A 50 -3.50 3.16 9.81
CA LEU A 50 -4.21 4.28 9.21
C LEU A 50 -5.06 5.04 10.22
N SER A 51 -5.50 4.40 11.28
CA SER A 51 -6.32 5.08 12.27
C SER A 51 -5.56 6.17 13.01
N GLY A 52 -4.24 6.16 12.94
CA GLY A 52 -3.43 7.20 13.54
C GLY A 52 -3.25 8.43 12.66
N TYR A 53 -3.78 8.41 11.45
CA TYR A 53 -3.63 9.52 10.54
C TYR A 53 -4.93 10.28 10.39
N GLU A 54 -4.82 11.53 9.99
CA GLU A 54 -5.99 12.36 9.76
C GLU A 54 -6.19 12.59 8.28
N GLU A 55 -7.39 13.03 7.92
CA GLU A 55 -7.68 13.40 6.54
C GLU A 55 -6.67 14.40 6.04
N GLY A 56 -6.25 14.21 4.82
CA GLY A 56 -5.34 15.14 4.19
C GLY A 56 -3.88 14.86 4.44
N GLU A 57 -3.57 13.94 5.35
CA GLU A 57 -2.18 13.60 5.59
C GLU A 57 -1.64 12.77 4.45
N LYS A 58 -0.37 12.99 4.16
CA LYS A 58 0.31 12.27 3.11
C LYS A 58 1.13 11.14 3.74
N VAL A 59 1.03 9.97 3.17
CA VAL A 59 1.81 8.82 3.63
C VAL A 59 2.63 8.28 2.48
N VAL A 60 3.73 7.65 2.81
CA VAL A 60 4.57 6.99 1.81
C VAL A 60 4.30 5.50 1.91
N VAL A 61 3.81 4.95 0.82
CA VAL A 61 3.45 3.54 0.74
C VAL A 61 4.50 2.81 -0.07
N LYS A 62 5.10 1.79 0.54
CA LYS A 62 6.01 0.90 -0.20
C LYS A 62 5.27 -0.35 -0.57
N LEU A 63 5.39 -0.73 -1.83
CA LEU A 63 4.72 -1.91 -2.30
C LEU A 63 5.53 -2.58 -3.39
N LEU A 64 5.17 -3.81 -3.70
CA LEU A 64 5.74 -4.56 -4.81
C LEU A 64 4.73 -4.57 -5.93
N LYS A 65 5.17 -4.10 -7.09
CA LYS A 65 4.34 -4.14 -8.27
C LYS A 65 4.81 -5.24 -9.19
N ARG A 66 3.85 -5.91 -9.79
CA ARG A 66 4.16 -6.98 -10.72
C ARG A 66 4.69 -6.42 -12.01
N SER A 67 5.72 -7.06 -12.53
CA SER A 67 6.30 -6.67 -13.81
C SER A 67 6.64 -7.93 -14.58
N ASN A 68 7.15 -7.74 -15.81
CA ASN A 68 7.49 -8.87 -16.64
C ASN A 68 8.59 -9.74 -16.05
N SER A 69 9.45 -9.16 -15.23
CA SER A 69 10.56 -9.91 -14.66
C SER A 69 10.35 -10.20 -13.18
N GLY A 70 9.11 -10.11 -12.71
CA GLY A 70 8.79 -10.40 -11.33
C GLY A 70 8.25 -9.18 -10.64
N TYR A 71 8.58 -9.01 -9.36
CA TYR A 71 8.09 -7.88 -8.60
C TYR A 71 9.13 -6.79 -8.51
N VAL A 72 8.69 -5.55 -8.55
CA VAL A 72 9.56 -4.39 -8.42
C VAL A 72 9.03 -3.54 -7.27
N GLU A 73 9.92 -3.16 -6.37
CA GLU A 73 9.53 -2.31 -5.25
C GLU A 73 9.30 -0.88 -5.72
N LYS A 74 8.20 -0.30 -5.28
CA LYS A 74 7.84 1.08 -5.61
C LYS A 74 7.45 1.82 -4.35
N GLU A 75 7.72 3.12 -4.34
CA GLU A 75 7.21 4.01 -3.31
C GLU A 75 6.21 4.95 -3.93
N LEU A 76 5.06 5.07 -3.28
CA LEU A 76 4.03 5.97 -3.75
C LEU A 76 3.61 6.88 -2.62
N GLU A 77 3.32 8.14 -2.95
CA GLU A 77 2.73 9.05 -1.99
C GLU A 77 1.23 9.00 -2.13
N VAL A 78 0.56 8.79 -1.01
CA VAL A 78 -0.89 8.72 -1.00
C VAL A 78 -1.41 9.76 -0.03
N VAL A 79 -2.30 10.61 -0.50
CA VAL A 79 -2.95 11.59 0.36
C VAL A 79 -4.22 10.95 0.88
N LEU A 80 -4.31 10.82 2.21
CA LEU A 80 -5.47 10.18 2.82
C LEU A 80 -6.65 11.13 2.72
N GLY A 81 -7.63 10.74 1.95
CA GLY A 81 -8.76 11.59 1.71
C GLY A 81 -9.90 11.26 2.61
N GLY A 82 -10.62 12.29 3.00
CA GLY A 82 -11.86 12.07 3.68
C GLY A 82 -12.94 11.77 2.68
N ARG A 83 -13.96 11.15 3.16
CA ARG A 83 -15.12 10.87 2.34
C ARG A 83 -16.17 11.92 2.60
N GLU A 84 -16.67 12.43 1.53
CA GLU A 84 -17.69 13.47 1.67
C GLU A 84 -19.06 12.86 1.77
#